data_3065280903fcb8447f7761b593b291e8
#
_entry.id   3065280903fcb8447f7761b593b291e8
#
_cell.length_a   1.000
_cell.length_b   1.000
_cell.length_c   1.000
_cell.angle_alpha   90.00
_cell.angle_beta   90.00
_cell.angle_gamma   90.00
#
_symmetry.space_group_name_H-M   'P 1'
#
loop_
_entity.id
_entity.type
_entity.pdbx_description
1 polymer ?
#
loop_
_entity_poly.entity_id
_entity_poly.type
_entity_poly.pdbx_seq_one_letter_code
_entity_poly.pdbx_strand_id
1 'polypeptide(L)'
;MKIYINGKYIDMTAEEIAAMEAEAAKFEAYERTRPLTAEEVTSMLIRQQINTLTVDDNTALRMKDFYPAFESVIRQTVRQGFKFTHGGKLWKTEQPEMTIQEHYAPGTGTESLYSEICETHAGTLEDPIPYNGNMALESGKYYSQDGKIYRCTRDTVNPVYHALSDLVGLYVEKV
;
A
#
# COMPACT_ATOMS: atom_id res chain seq x y z
N MET A 1 -22.11 -27.68 6.20
CA MET A 1 -20.96 -27.33 5.38
C MET A 1 -20.95 -28.20 4.14
N LYS A 2 -20.46 -27.67 2.98
CA LYS A 2 -20.40 -28.47 1.73
C LYS A 2 -18.95 -28.62 1.30
N ILE A 3 -18.59 -29.81 0.86
CA ILE A 3 -17.30 -30.15 0.26
C ILE A 3 -17.47 -30.37 -1.24
N TYR A 4 -16.46 -29.98 -2.03
CA TYR A 4 -16.47 -30.17 -3.49
C TYR A 4 -15.65 -31.41 -3.86
N ILE A 5 -16.30 -32.45 -4.34
CA ILE A 5 -15.66 -33.70 -4.74
C ILE A 5 -16.14 -34.09 -6.14
N ASN A 6 -15.24 -34.39 -7.04
CA ASN A 6 -15.51 -34.88 -8.40
C ASN A 6 -16.58 -34.07 -9.16
N GLY A 7 -16.51 -32.74 -9.08
CA GLY A 7 -17.42 -31.86 -9.82
C GLY A 7 -18.78 -31.61 -9.15
N LYS A 8 -19.01 -32.09 -7.91
CA LYS A 8 -20.27 -31.92 -7.19
C LYS A 8 -20.06 -31.41 -5.78
N TYR A 9 -20.99 -30.57 -5.31
CA TYR A 9 -21.06 -30.16 -3.90
C TYR A 9 -21.88 -31.21 -3.12
N ILE A 10 -21.26 -31.78 -2.08
CA ILE A 10 -21.85 -32.76 -1.18
C ILE A 10 -21.95 -32.15 0.21
N ASP A 11 -23.08 -32.32 0.88
CA ASP A 11 -23.23 -31.89 2.27
C ASP A 11 -22.45 -32.83 3.20
N MET A 12 -21.61 -32.27 4.04
CA MET A 12 -20.84 -33.01 5.04
C MET A 12 -21.74 -33.43 6.19
N THR A 13 -21.50 -34.60 6.72
CA THR A 13 -22.15 -35.09 7.96
C THR A 13 -21.61 -34.32 9.18
N ALA A 14 -22.34 -34.39 10.29
CA ALA A 14 -21.86 -33.77 11.55
C ALA A 14 -20.53 -34.39 12.04
N GLU A 15 -20.35 -35.71 11.82
CA GLU A 15 -19.11 -36.39 12.19
C GLU A 15 -17.91 -35.94 11.34
N GLU A 16 -18.09 -35.75 10.03
CA GLU A 16 -17.04 -35.25 9.14
C GLU A 16 -16.67 -33.81 9.47
N ILE A 17 -17.64 -32.96 9.81
CA ILE A 17 -17.40 -31.61 10.26
C ILE A 17 -16.58 -31.60 11.55
N ALA A 18 -16.98 -32.39 12.56
CA ALA A 18 -16.29 -32.49 13.84
C ALA A 18 -14.87 -33.04 13.69
N ALA A 19 -14.65 -34.00 12.79
CA ALA A 19 -13.32 -34.54 12.50
C ALA A 19 -12.41 -33.47 11.87
N MET A 20 -12.93 -32.68 10.92
CA MET A 20 -12.19 -31.58 10.27
C MET A 20 -11.86 -30.46 11.26
N GLU A 21 -12.78 -30.10 12.14
CA GLU A 21 -12.55 -29.07 13.18
C GLU A 21 -11.49 -29.56 14.20
N ALA A 22 -11.52 -30.85 14.56
CA ALA A 22 -10.51 -31.43 15.46
C ALA A 22 -9.12 -31.49 14.81
N GLU A 23 -9.02 -31.75 13.51
CA GLU A 23 -7.74 -31.68 12.78
C GLU A 23 -7.24 -30.24 12.66
N ALA A 24 -8.12 -29.29 12.35
CA ALA A 24 -7.78 -27.87 12.30
C ALA A 24 -7.26 -27.39 13.66
N ALA A 25 -7.91 -27.77 14.76
CA ALA A 25 -7.44 -27.42 16.11
C ALA A 25 -6.06 -28.03 16.45
N LYS A 26 -5.79 -29.26 16.02
CA LYS A 26 -4.46 -29.88 16.18
C LYS A 26 -3.39 -29.14 15.36
N PHE A 27 -3.71 -28.74 14.13
CA PHE A 27 -2.81 -27.99 13.28
C PHE A 27 -2.51 -26.62 13.88
N GLU A 28 -3.52 -25.89 14.36
CA GLU A 28 -3.34 -24.61 15.04
C GLU A 28 -2.48 -24.74 16.31
N ALA A 29 -2.69 -25.81 17.10
CA ALA A 29 -1.87 -26.05 18.28
C ALA A 29 -0.40 -26.35 17.90
N TYR A 30 -0.17 -27.10 16.84
CA TYR A 30 1.18 -27.35 16.32
C TYR A 30 1.84 -26.06 15.84
N GLU A 31 1.15 -25.23 15.03
CA GLU A 31 1.66 -23.95 14.54
C GLU A 31 2.06 -22.99 15.67
N ARG A 32 1.34 -23.00 16.80
CA ARG A 32 1.67 -22.17 17.96
C ARG A 32 2.94 -22.63 18.71
N THR A 33 3.30 -23.89 18.61
CA THR A 33 4.39 -24.48 19.40
C THR A 33 5.62 -24.87 18.58
N ARG A 34 5.52 -24.91 17.25
CA ARG A 34 6.66 -25.20 16.40
C ARG A 34 7.75 -24.13 16.49
N PRO A 35 9.01 -24.48 16.35
CA PRO A 35 10.08 -23.50 16.20
C PRO A 35 9.82 -22.58 14.99
N LEU A 36 10.07 -21.29 15.18
CA LEU A 36 10.01 -20.33 14.07
C LEU A 36 11.15 -20.55 13.09
N THR A 37 10.88 -20.38 11.81
CA THR A 37 11.91 -20.36 10.78
C THR A 37 12.77 -19.10 10.87
N ALA A 38 13.96 -19.12 10.29
CA ALA A 38 14.81 -17.93 10.24
C ALA A 38 14.14 -16.73 9.53
N GLU A 39 13.34 -17.01 8.50
CA GLU A 39 12.58 -15.96 7.80
C GLU A 39 11.50 -15.34 8.67
N GLU A 40 10.77 -16.14 9.44
CA GLU A 40 9.74 -15.66 10.38
C GLU A 40 10.38 -14.81 11.49
N VAL A 41 11.48 -15.27 12.09
CA VAL A 41 12.22 -14.50 13.09
C VAL A 41 12.72 -13.18 12.51
N THR A 42 13.29 -13.20 11.31
CA THR A 42 13.77 -11.99 10.63
C THR A 42 12.63 -11.01 10.37
N SER A 43 11.49 -11.50 9.86
CA SER A 43 10.30 -10.69 9.61
C SER A 43 9.75 -10.06 10.89
N MET A 44 9.73 -10.81 11.99
CA MET A 44 9.29 -10.29 13.30
C MET A 44 10.23 -9.17 13.80
N LEU A 45 11.53 -9.34 13.68
CA LEU A 45 12.52 -8.33 14.10
C LEU A 45 12.40 -7.06 13.24
N ILE A 46 12.23 -7.21 11.93
CA ILE A 46 12.01 -6.07 11.03
C ILE A 46 10.74 -5.32 11.44
N ARG A 47 9.61 -6.01 11.63
CA ARG A 47 8.33 -5.38 12.03
C ARG A 47 8.42 -4.62 13.34
N GLN A 48 9.20 -5.11 14.32
CA GLN A 48 9.41 -4.42 15.59
C GLN A 48 10.19 -3.11 15.44
N GLN A 49 11.09 -3.03 14.47
CA GLN A 49 12.00 -1.89 14.32
C GLN A 49 11.73 -1.02 13.10
N ILE A 50 10.82 -1.39 12.21
CA ILE A 50 10.62 -0.72 10.92
C ILE A 50 10.39 0.79 11.06
N ASN A 51 9.64 1.23 12.06
CA ASN A 51 9.36 2.63 12.32
C ASN A 51 10.51 3.37 13.06
N THR A 52 11.58 2.68 13.43
CA THR A 52 12.81 3.30 13.96
C THR A 52 13.83 3.57 12.85
N LEU A 53 13.65 2.96 11.69
CA LEU A 53 14.53 3.14 10.54
C LEU A 53 14.21 4.44 9.82
N THR A 54 15.24 5.21 9.50
CA THR A 54 15.11 6.40 8.66
C THR A 54 15.26 5.97 7.20
N VAL A 55 14.14 5.78 6.52
CA VAL A 55 14.08 5.44 5.10
C VAL A 55 13.21 6.46 4.36
N ASP A 56 13.56 6.74 3.11
CA ASP A 56 12.72 7.57 2.23
C ASP A 56 11.38 6.89 1.91
N ASP A 57 10.43 7.67 1.41
CA ASP A 57 9.06 7.20 1.18
C ASP A 57 8.99 6.12 0.08
N ASN A 58 9.83 6.17 -0.96
CA ASN A 58 9.88 5.14 -2.01
C ASN A 58 10.42 3.81 -1.46
N THR A 59 11.46 3.86 -0.63
CA THR A 59 11.97 2.67 0.06
C THR A 59 10.93 2.12 1.03
N ALA A 60 10.21 2.98 1.77
CA ALA A 60 9.15 2.56 2.66
C ALA A 60 8.01 1.85 1.91
N LEU A 61 7.63 2.32 0.72
CA LEU A 61 6.63 1.64 -0.13
C LEU A 61 7.05 0.23 -0.53
N ARG A 62 8.31 0.02 -0.86
CA ARG A 62 8.86 -1.32 -1.18
C ARG A 62 8.87 -2.26 0.03
N MET A 63 8.85 -1.70 1.23
CA MET A 63 8.81 -2.41 2.51
C MET A 63 7.41 -2.39 3.14
N LYS A 64 6.39 -2.03 2.41
CA LYS A 64 5.02 -1.76 2.91
C LYS A 64 4.49 -2.88 3.81
N ASP A 65 4.72 -4.14 3.45
CA ASP A 65 4.18 -5.31 4.15
C ASP A 65 4.81 -5.55 5.53
N PHE A 66 5.89 -4.86 5.85
CA PHE A 66 6.51 -4.91 7.18
C PHE A 66 5.93 -3.87 8.15
N TYR A 67 5.27 -2.83 7.66
CA TYR A 67 4.65 -1.83 8.52
C TYR A 67 3.38 -2.38 9.17
N PRO A 68 3.09 -1.97 10.43
CA PRO A 68 1.89 -2.45 11.14
C PRO A 68 0.62 -2.00 10.43
N ALA A 69 -0.45 -2.78 10.55
CA ALA A 69 -1.78 -2.37 10.11
C ALA A 69 -2.36 -1.31 11.06
N PHE A 70 -3.18 -0.39 10.54
CA PHE A 70 -3.85 0.66 11.31
C PHE A 70 -4.55 0.11 12.54
N GLU A 71 -5.28 -0.99 12.38
CA GLU A 71 -6.05 -1.65 13.43
C GLU A 71 -5.18 -2.14 14.59
N SER A 72 -3.92 -2.49 14.32
CA SER A 72 -2.97 -2.97 15.33
C SER A 72 -2.31 -1.86 16.14
N VAL A 73 -2.40 -0.61 15.66
CA VAL A 73 -1.77 0.56 16.29
C VAL A 73 -2.79 1.52 16.93
N ILE A 74 -4.09 1.19 16.88
CA ILE A 74 -5.15 1.94 17.57
C ILE A 74 -4.81 2.05 19.06
N ARG A 75 -4.98 3.25 19.62
CA ARG A 75 -4.64 3.65 21.00
C ARG A 75 -3.14 3.76 21.29
N GLN A 76 -2.27 3.57 20.32
CA GLN A 76 -0.84 3.84 20.48
C GLN A 76 -0.57 5.34 20.30
N THR A 77 0.30 5.89 21.14
CA THR A 77 0.85 7.23 20.94
C THR A 77 2.10 7.12 20.09
N VAL A 78 2.12 7.84 18.99
CA VAL A 78 3.17 7.79 17.98
C VAL A 78 3.66 9.20 17.63
N ARG A 79 4.87 9.28 17.09
CA ARG A 79 5.48 10.54 16.63
C ARG A 79 5.22 10.78 15.15
N GLN A 80 5.48 12.00 14.72
CA GLN A 80 5.45 12.37 13.30
C GLN A 80 6.31 11.43 12.45
N GLY A 81 5.80 11.06 11.29
CA GLY A 81 6.48 10.16 10.37
C GLY A 81 6.32 8.67 10.70
N PHE A 82 5.58 8.32 11.76
CA PHE A 82 5.24 6.92 12.03
C PHE A 82 4.40 6.36 10.88
N LYS A 83 4.83 5.21 10.33
CA LYS A 83 4.22 4.62 9.14
C LYS A 83 3.41 3.38 9.49
N PHE A 84 2.28 3.21 8.81
CA PHE A 84 1.38 2.06 8.98
C PHE A 84 0.55 1.85 7.71
N THR A 85 -0.05 0.68 7.56
CA THR A 85 -0.88 0.35 6.39
C THR A 85 -2.36 0.47 6.73
N HIS A 86 -3.16 1.00 5.78
CA HIS A 86 -4.62 1.02 5.84
C HIS A 86 -5.19 1.03 4.43
N GLY A 87 -6.23 0.21 4.17
CA GLY A 87 -6.87 0.14 2.86
C GLY A 87 -5.92 -0.26 1.72
N GLY A 88 -4.89 -1.07 2.00
CA GLY A 88 -3.88 -1.47 1.02
C GLY A 88 -2.82 -0.41 0.70
N LYS A 89 -2.90 0.76 1.33
CA LYS A 89 -2.01 1.91 1.15
C LYS A 89 -1.09 2.06 2.35
N LEU A 90 0.05 2.73 2.15
CA LEU A 90 0.98 3.12 3.21
C LEU A 90 0.71 4.57 3.59
N TRP A 91 0.62 4.83 4.90
CA TRP A 91 0.32 6.14 5.46
C TRP A 91 1.40 6.55 6.46
N LYS A 92 1.59 7.84 6.67
CA LYS A 92 2.43 8.39 7.73
C LYS A 92 1.67 9.45 8.54
N THR A 93 2.03 9.57 9.82
CA THR A 93 1.48 10.59 10.72
C THR A 93 2.14 11.94 10.47
N GLU A 94 1.34 13.01 10.52
CA GLU A 94 1.80 14.38 10.28
C GLU A 94 1.96 15.20 11.58
N GLN A 95 1.32 14.78 12.67
CA GLN A 95 1.40 15.47 13.94
C GLN A 95 2.69 15.12 14.71
N PRO A 96 3.31 16.09 15.42
CA PRO A 96 4.53 15.86 16.21
C PRO A 96 4.42 14.69 17.19
N GLU A 97 3.24 14.57 17.83
CA GLU A 97 2.84 13.45 18.65
C GLU A 97 1.32 13.32 18.61
N MET A 98 0.80 12.11 18.45
CA MET A 98 -0.64 11.84 18.44
C MET A 98 -0.96 10.43 18.90
N THR A 99 -2.15 10.25 19.46
CA THR A 99 -2.71 8.92 19.73
C THR A 99 -3.61 8.52 18.58
N ILE A 100 -3.33 7.37 17.97
CA ILE A 100 -4.14 6.83 16.86
C ILE A 100 -5.50 6.40 17.40
N GLN A 101 -6.58 6.89 16.77
CA GLN A 101 -7.96 6.65 17.19
C GLN A 101 -8.73 5.96 16.07
N GLU A 102 -9.55 4.98 16.45
CA GLU A 102 -10.35 4.18 15.52
C GLU A 102 -11.26 5.03 14.61
N HIS A 103 -11.86 6.08 15.17
CA HIS A 103 -12.81 6.94 14.46
C HIS A 103 -12.15 7.92 13.46
N TYR A 104 -10.83 8.06 13.52
CA TYR A 104 -10.05 8.90 12.63
C TYR A 104 -9.13 8.05 11.75
N ALA A 105 -9.72 7.06 11.06
CA ALA A 105 -8.97 6.27 10.08
C ALA A 105 -8.46 7.16 8.92
N PRO A 106 -7.31 6.83 8.32
CA PRO A 106 -6.77 7.58 7.18
C PRO A 106 -7.73 7.65 6.01
N GLY A 107 -7.89 8.84 5.44
CA GLY A 107 -8.79 9.10 4.32
C GLY A 107 -9.28 10.53 4.28
N THR A 108 -10.42 10.75 3.62
CA THR A 108 -11.03 12.07 3.52
C THR A 108 -11.41 12.62 4.88
N GLY A 109 -10.95 13.83 5.18
CA GLY A 109 -11.22 14.54 6.44
C GLY A 109 -10.17 14.30 7.53
N THR A 110 -9.12 13.51 7.27
CA THR A 110 -8.01 13.25 8.20
C THR A 110 -6.65 13.66 7.63
N GLU A 111 -6.61 14.50 6.60
CA GLU A 111 -5.41 14.94 5.91
C GLU A 111 -4.44 15.73 6.82
N SER A 112 -4.96 16.35 7.88
CA SER A 112 -4.12 17.03 8.89
C SER A 112 -3.44 16.05 9.85
N LEU A 113 -3.92 14.81 9.93
CA LEU A 113 -3.39 13.77 10.81
C LEU A 113 -2.46 12.83 10.06
N TYR A 114 -2.81 12.50 8.81
CA TYR A 114 -2.12 11.50 8.01
C TYR A 114 -1.92 11.97 6.58
N SER A 115 -0.80 11.58 5.98
CA SER A 115 -0.60 11.65 4.53
C SER A 115 -0.36 10.27 3.94
N GLU A 116 -0.92 10.03 2.76
CA GLU A 116 -0.63 8.82 1.99
C GLU A 116 0.79 8.90 1.43
N ILE A 117 1.55 7.83 1.58
CA ILE A 117 2.84 7.69 0.92
C ILE A 117 2.58 7.10 -0.45
N CYS A 118 2.77 7.92 -1.47
CA CYS A 118 2.67 7.54 -2.87
C CYS A 118 4.06 7.45 -3.49
N GLU A 119 4.18 6.67 -4.54
CA GLU A 119 5.39 6.63 -5.35
C GLU A 119 5.65 8.03 -5.92
N THR A 120 6.83 8.58 -5.61
CA THR A 120 7.24 9.87 -6.13
C THR A 120 8.17 9.66 -7.32
N HIS A 121 7.80 10.26 -8.45
CA HIS A 121 8.56 10.22 -9.67
C HIS A 121 9.28 11.54 -9.88
N ALA A 122 10.55 11.47 -10.29
CA ALA A 122 11.35 12.67 -10.53
C ALA A 122 10.89 13.47 -11.76
N GLY A 123 10.15 12.83 -12.65
CA GLY A 123 9.76 13.43 -13.93
C GLY A 123 10.93 13.53 -14.90
N THR A 124 11.90 12.64 -14.77
CA THR A 124 13.01 12.47 -15.73
C THR A 124 12.63 11.43 -16.80
N LEU A 125 13.46 11.30 -17.82
CA LEU A 125 13.25 10.29 -18.85
C LEU A 125 13.30 8.85 -18.28
N GLU A 126 14.18 8.62 -17.29
CA GLU A 126 14.38 7.34 -16.62
C GLU A 126 13.31 7.06 -15.57
N ASP A 127 12.68 8.11 -15.05
CA ASP A 127 11.66 8.03 -13.99
C ASP A 127 10.51 9.01 -14.31
N PRO A 128 9.71 8.74 -15.36
CA PRO A 128 8.62 9.61 -15.79
C PRO A 128 7.41 9.51 -14.83
N ILE A 129 6.73 10.62 -14.65
CA ILE A 129 5.51 10.70 -13.83
C ILE A 129 4.37 9.97 -14.53
N PRO A 130 3.72 8.96 -13.89
CA PRO A 130 2.54 8.32 -14.46
C PRO A 130 1.39 9.32 -14.62
N TYR A 131 0.90 9.49 -15.83
CA TYR A 131 -0.20 10.40 -16.13
C TYR A 131 -1.54 9.67 -15.99
N ASN A 132 -2.39 10.13 -15.10
CA ASN A 132 -3.70 9.53 -14.79
C ASN A 132 -4.89 10.21 -15.49
N GLY A 133 -4.65 11.20 -16.37
CA GLY A 133 -5.72 11.93 -17.06
C GLY A 133 -6.37 13.04 -16.22
N ASN A 134 -5.79 13.44 -15.10
CA ASN A 134 -6.29 14.51 -14.25
C ASN A 134 -5.14 15.12 -13.44
N MET A 135 -4.21 15.78 -14.12
CA MET A 135 -3.11 16.48 -13.45
C MET A 135 -2.59 17.63 -14.28
N ALA A 136 -2.02 18.63 -13.61
CA ALA A 136 -1.27 19.69 -14.27
C ALA A 136 0.08 19.14 -14.77
N LEU A 137 0.53 19.62 -15.92
CA LEU A 137 1.81 19.27 -16.51
C LEU A 137 2.81 20.40 -16.31
N GLU A 138 4.03 20.04 -15.91
CA GLU A 138 5.14 20.96 -15.70
C GLU A 138 6.14 20.87 -16.85
N SER A 139 6.51 21.99 -17.39
CA SER A 139 7.48 22.11 -18.50
C SER A 139 8.83 21.48 -18.13
N GLY A 140 9.39 20.69 -19.04
CA GLY A 140 10.65 19.97 -18.84
C GLY A 140 10.50 18.60 -18.17
N LYS A 141 9.36 18.30 -17.54
CA LYS A 141 9.08 17.00 -16.95
C LYS A 141 8.65 15.98 -17.98
N TYR A 142 8.93 14.71 -17.68
CA TYR A 142 8.51 13.56 -18.47
C TYR A 142 7.32 12.87 -17.81
N TYR A 143 6.37 12.46 -18.62
CA TYR A 143 5.15 11.77 -18.20
C TYR A 143 5.00 10.47 -18.99
N SER A 144 4.46 9.43 -18.35
CA SER A 144 4.18 8.15 -18.99
C SER A 144 2.69 7.88 -19.05
N GLN A 145 2.21 7.41 -20.21
CA GLN A 145 0.84 6.94 -20.40
C GLN A 145 0.82 5.82 -21.44
N ASP A 146 0.14 4.71 -21.14
CA ASP A 146 -0.02 3.55 -22.03
C ASP A 146 1.32 3.02 -22.59
N GLY A 147 2.35 2.98 -21.72
CA GLY A 147 3.68 2.50 -22.07
C GLY A 147 4.48 3.43 -23.00
N LYS A 148 4.02 4.66 -23.18
CA LYS A 148 4.70 5.70 -23.98
C LYS A 148 5.15 6.83 -23.06
N ILE A 149 6.28 7.46 -23.40
CA ILE A 149 6.84 8.60 -22.67
C ILE A 149 6.65 9.87 -23.48
N TYR A 150 6.29 10.94 -22.78
CA TYR A 150 6.06 12.27 -23.32
C TYR A 150 6.82 13.29 -22.48
N ARG A 151 7.46 14.25 -23.15
CA ARG A 151 8.08 15.39 -22.48
C ARG A 151 7.13 16.58 -22.51
N CYS A 152 6.86 17.19 -21.37
CA CYS A 152 6.09 18.42 -21.32
C CYS A 152 6.92 19.60 -21.83
N THR A 153 6.37 20.36 -22.78
CA THR A 153 7.01 21.51 -23.41
C THR A 153 6.53 22.85 -22.84
N ARG A 154 5.39 22.83 -22.14
CA ARG A 154 4.78 24.04 -21.57
C ARG A 154 3.87 23.69 -20.39
N ASP A 155 3.97 24.47 -19.31
CA ASP A 155 3.10 24.32 -18.13
C ASP A 155 1.62 24.47 -18.49
N THR A 156 0.78 23.63 -17.89
CA THR A 156 -0.67 23.74 -18.07
C THR A 156 -1.36 24.51 -16.95
N VAL A 157 -0.67 24.78 -15.84
CA VAL A 157 -1.17 25.47 -14.62
C VAL A 157 -2.37 24.75 -13.99
N ASN A 158 -3.38 24.44 -14.80
CA ASN A 158 -4.56 23.67 -14.39
C ASN A 158 -4.47 22.22 -14.85
N PRO A 159 -5.14 21.29 -14.13
CA PRO A 159 -5.22 19.90 -14.56
C PRO A 159 -5.79 19.77 -15.96
N VAL A 160 -5.18 18.92 -16.79
CA VAL A 160 -5.68 18.52 -18.11
C VAL A 160 -6.29 17.13 -18.03
N TYR A 161 -7.34 16.89 -18.84
CA TYR A 161 -8.15 15.68 -18.79
C TYR A 161 -8.07 14.85 -20.08
N HIS A 162 -7.36 15.35 -21.10
CA HIS A 162 -7.15 14.66 -22.37
C HIS A 162 -5.98 13.69 -22.27
N ALA A 163 -6.00 12.64 -23.09
CA ALA A 163 -4.85 11.74 -23.20
C ALA A 163 -3.60 12.51 -23.67
N LEU A 164 -2.41 12.11 -23.22
CA LEU A 164 -1.16 12.78 -23.62
C LEU A 164 -0.95 12.71 -25.14
N SER A 165 -1.42 11.66 -25.80
CA SER A 165 -1.41 11.54 -27.27
C SER A 165 -2.13 12.69 -27.98
N ASP A 166 -3.22 13.19 -27.38
CA ASP A 166 -4.04 14.26 -27.94
C ASP A 166 -3.44 15.65 -27.66
N LEU A 167 -2.51 15.72 -26.75
CA LEU A 167 -1.81 16.96 -26.34
C LEU A 167 -0.47 17.14 -27.08
N VAL A 168 -0.09 16.20 -27.95
CA VAL A 168 1.15 16.27 -28.75
C VAL A 168 1.11 17.49 -29.68
N GLY A 169 2.16 18.29 -29.63
CA GLY A 169 2.27 19.56 -30.37
C GLY A 169 1.58 20.75 -29.70
N LEU A 170 0.80 20.52 -28.63
CA LEU A 170 0.17 21.58 -27.83
C LEU A 170 0.92 21.80 -26.51
N TYR A 171 1.07 20.76 -25.73
CA TYR A 171 1.68 20.77 -24.39
C TYR A 171 2.80 19.75 -24.22
N VAL A 172 2.81 18.71 -25.03
CA VAL A 172 3.80 17.63 -24.92
C VAL A 172 4.38 17.27 -26.28
N GLU A 173 5.56 16.66 -26.27
CA GLU A 173 6.17 15.97 -27.40
C GLU A 173 6.38 14.50 -27.01
N LYS A 174 6.24 13.61 -27.99
CA LYS A 174 6.50 12.18 -27.78
C LYS A 174 8.00 11.94 -27.86
N VAL A 175 8.50 11.15 -26.89
CA VAL A 175 9.91 10.73 -26.82
C VAL A 175 10.10 9.34 -27.44
#